data_1a19a1aaf73a49101928fcd863aae32b
#
_entry.id   1a19a1aaf73a49101928fcd863aae32b
#
_cell.length_a   1.000
_cell.length_b   1.000
_cell.length_c   1.000
_cell.angle_alpha   90.00
_cell.angle_beta   90.00
_cell.angle_gamma   90.00
#
_symmetry.space_group_name_H-M   'P 1'
#
loop_
_entity.id
_entity.type
_entity.pdbx_description
1 polymer ?
#
loop_
_entity_poly.entity_id
_entity_poly.type
_entity_poly.pdbx_seq_one_letter_code
_entity_poly.pdbx_strand_id
1 'polypeptide(L)' 'MAEIKVDCTGEICPVPLVETRKALRKAKAGDIVEVIGNHPSSKKEIPMAVKALGLKLIDIKEKGGVWRIRIRR' A
#
# COMPACT_ATOMS: atom_id res chain seq x y z
N MET A 1 13.43 -8.03 9.91
CA MET A 1 12.53 -7.28 9.03
C MET A 1 11.40 -8.18 8.58
N ALA A 2 10.18 -7.75 8.78
CA ALA A 2 9.01 -8.49 8.33
C ALA A 2 8.43 -7.84 7.07
N GLU A 3 7.82 -8.64 6.23
CA GLU A 3 7.09 -8.15 5.08
C GLU A 3 5.61 -8.49 5.28
N ILE A 4 4.78 -7.45 5.24
CA ILE A 4 3.34 -7.58 5.40
C ILE A 4 2.69 -7.41 4.04
N LYS A 5 1.89 -8.38 3.63
CA LYS A 5 1.18 -8.31 2.35
C LYS A 5 -0.29 -8.03 2.60
N VAL A 6 -0.82 -7.05 1.89
CA VAL A 6 -2.23 -6.66 1.95
C VAL A 6 -2.83 -6.84 0.56
N ASP A 7 -3.74 -7.79 0.43
CA ASP A 7 -4.43 -8.05 -0.83
C ASP A 7 -5.78 -7.33 -0.83
N CYS A 8 -5.89 -6.29 -1.65
CA CYS A 8 -7.11 -5.51 -1.82
C CYS A 8 -7.68 -5.68 -3.23
N THR A 9 -7.35 -6.78 -3.91
CA THR A 9 -7.88 -7.06 -5.24
C THR A 9 -9.40 -7.18 -5.17
N GLY A 10 -10.09 -6.46 -6.04
CA GLY A 10 -11.55 -6.42 -6.05
C GLY A 10 -12.16 -5.41 -5.10
N GLU A 11 -11.37 -4.77 -4.25
CA GLU A 11 -11.85 -3.74 -3.34
C GLU A 11 -11.81 -2.36 -4.00
N ILE A 12 -12.75 -1.49 -3.61
CA ILE A 12 -12.83 -0.12 -4.10
C ILE A 12 -12.43 0.86 -3.00
N CYS A 13 -12.11 2.10 -3.40
CA CYS A 13 -11.82 3.18 -2.45
C CYS A 13 -13.01 3.35 -1.48
N PRO A 14 -12.80 3.53 -0.15
CA PRO A 14 -11.51 3.76 0.49
C PRO A 14 -10.84 2.50 1.09
N VAL A 15 -11.33 1.30 0.80
CA VAL A 15 -10.87 0.06 1.44
C VAL A 15 -9.36 -0.16 1.30
N PRO A 16 -8.75 -0.06 0.09
CA PRO A 16 -7.30 -0.23 -0.01
C PRO A 16 -6.52 0.74 0.86
N LEU A 17 -6.96 1.98 0.94
CA LEU A 17 -6.31 3.00 1.75
C LEU A 17 -6.41 2.68 3.24
N VAL A 18 -7.59 2.28 3.70
CA VAL A 18 -7.83 1.91 5.10
C VAL A 18 -6.99 0.70 5.49
N GLU A 19 -6.98 -0.33 4.65
CA GLU A 19 -6.20 -1.54 4.92
C GLU A 19 -4.70 -1.27 4.93
N THR A 20 -4.23 -0.38 4.05
CA THR A 20 -2.83 0.05 4.04
C THR A 20 -2.46 0.72 5.35
N ARG A 21 -3.30 1.61 5.85
CA ARG A 21 -3.07 2.29 7.12
C ARG A 21 -3.05 1.32 8.29
N LYS A 22 -3.94 0.35 8.31
CA LYS A 22 -3.96 -0.68 9.36
C LYS A 22 -2.67 -1.50 9.34
N ALA A 23 -2.23 -1.92 8.16
CA ALA A 23 -1.00 -2.68 8.03
C ALA A 23 0.21 -1.87 8.49
N LEU A 24 0.27 -0.59 8.15
CA LEU A 24 1.35 0.30 8.56
C LEU A 24 1.39 0.49 10.07
N ARG A 25 0.23 0.52 10.74
CA ARG A 25 0.19 0.61 12.21
C ARG A 25 0.73 -0.64 12.87
N LYS A 26 0.51 -1.81 12.28
CA LYS A 26 1.02 -3.08 12.80
C LYS A 26 2.48 -3.29 12.49
N ALA A 27 2.99 -2.65 11.45
CA ALA A 27 4.38 -2.79 11.03
C ALA A 27 5.30 -2.08 12.01
N LYS A 28 6.48 -2.66 12.20
CA LYS A 28 7.55 -2.06 13.00
C LYS A 28 8.49 -1.27 12.10
N ALA A 29 9.29 -0.41 12.70
CA ALA A 29 10.28 0.37 11.94
C ALA A 29 11.18 -0.57 11.13
N GLY A 30 11.29 -0.30 9.83
CA GLY A 30 12.07 -1.12 8.91
C GLY A 30 11.27 -2.20 8.19
N ASP A 31 10.04 -2.48 8.61
CA ASP A 31 9.19 -3.45 7.94
C ASP A 31 8.70 -2.93 6.59
N ILE A 32 8.44 -3.85 5.68
CA ILE A 32 7.92 -3.52 4.35
C ILE A 32 6.46 -3.95 4.27
N VAL A 33 5.60 -3.06 3.81
CA VAL A 33 4.20 -3.34 3.56
C VAL A 33 3.99 -3.35 2.05
N GLU A 34 3.51 -4.46 1.51
CA GLU A 34 3.16 -4.59 0.10
C GLU A 34 1.65 -4.61 -0.03
N VAL A 35 1.11 -3.65 -0.78
CA VAL A 35 -0.33 -3.55 -1.03
C VAL A 35 -0.60 -3.92 -2.48
N ILE A 36 -1.51 -4.83 -2.69
CA ILE A 36 -1.91 -5.32 -4.02
C ILE A 36 -3.37 -4.95 -4.24
N GLY A 37 -3.68 -4.40 -5.40
CA GLY A 37 -5.06 -4.07 -5.72
C GLY A 37 -5.23 -3.76 -7.20
N ASN A 38 -6.46 -3.48 -7.59
CA ASN A 38 -6.80 -3.17 -8.97
C ASN A 38 -7.69 -1.92 -9.14
N HIS A 39 -7.98 -1.22 -8.05
CA HIS A 39 -8.77 0.00 -8.11
C HIS A 39 -7.89 1.18 -8.56
N PRO A 40 -8.21 1.83 -9.70
CA PRO A 40 -7.31 2.86 -10.27
C PRO A 40 -7.06 4.06 -9.36
N SER A 41 -8.09 4.55 -8.68
CA SER A 41 -7.95 5.72 -7.80
C SER A 41 -7.05 5.43 -6.61
N SER A 42 -7.11 4.23 -6.05
CA SER A 42 -6.29 3.86 -4.91
C SER A 42 -4.80 3.84 -5.26
N LYS A 43 -4.46 3.53 -6.50
CA LYS A 43 -3.09 3.57 -6.98
C LYS A 43 -2.46 4.96 -6.78
N LYS A 44 -3.26 6.01 -6.91
CA LYS A 44 -2.81 7.39 -6.72
C LYS A 44 -2.89 7.81 -5.26
N GLU A 45 -3.92 7.39 -4.56
CA GLU A 45 -4.19 7.82 -3.18
C GLU A 45 -3.23 7.23 -2.17
N ILE A 46 -2.84 5.97 -2.34
CA ILE A 46 -1.93 5.30 -1.41
C ILE A 46 -0.56 5.99 -1.35
N PRO A 47 0.10 6.30 -2.49
CA PRO A 47 1.35 7.04 -2.45
C PRO A 47 1.24 8.40 -1.77
N MET A 48 0.13 9.10 -1.97
CA MET A 48 -0.11 10.39 -1.32
C MET A 48 -0.22 10.24 0.19
N ALA A 49 -0.93 9.22 0.65
CA ALA A 49 -1.06 8.94 2.08
C ALA A 49 0.30 8.54 2.70
N VAL A 50 1.08 7.76 2.00
CA VAL A 50 2.43 7.36 2.44
C VAL A 50 3.31 8.58 2.63
N LYS A 51 3.27 9.50 1.68
CA LYS A 51 4.04 10.74 1.75
C LYS A 51 3.58 11.61 2.91
N ALA A 52 2.28 11.70 3.12
CA ALA A 52 1.71 12.48 4.22
C ALA A 52 2.11 11.93 5.59
N LEU A 53 2.30 10.60 5.69
CA LEU A 53 2.75 9.95 6.91
C LEU A 53 4.27 10.01 7.11
N GLY A 54 4.99 10.56 6.15
CA GLY A 54 6.46 10.65 6.22
C GLY A 54 7.17 9.33 6.00
N LEU A 55 6.50 8.35 5.41
CA LEU A 55 7.06 7.05 5.14
C LEU A 55 7.69 6.99 3.74
N LYS A 56 8.51 5.97 3.51
CA LYS A 56 9.20 5.82 2.24
C LYS A 56 8.44 4.89 1.32
N LEU A 57 8.14 5.37 0.12
CA LEU A 57 7.60 4.56 -0.95
C LEU A 57 8.76 3.89 -1.68
N ILE A 58 8.81 2.56 -1.66
CA ILE A 58 9.89 1.82 -2.30
C ILE A 58 9.69 1.76 -3.80
N ASP A 59 8.55 1.22 -4.23
CA ASP A 59 8.22 1.16 -5.65
C ASP A 59 6.72 0.98 -5.86
N ILE A 60 6.30 1.21 -7.09
CA ILE A 60 4.95 0.93 -7.56
C ILE A 60 5.09 0.16 -8.86
N LYS A 61 4.46 -1.00 -8.93
CA LYS A 61 4.44 -1.81 -10.15
C LYS A 61 3.01 -2.06 -10.56
N GLU A 62 2.76 -2.06 -11.86
CA GLU A 62 1.44 -2.34 -12.40
C GLU A 62 1.56 -3.29 -13.58
N LYS A 63 0.70 -4.31 -13.60
CA LYS A 63 0.65 -5.25 -14.71
C LYS A 63 -0.78 -5.77 -14.86
N GLY A 64 -1.34 -5.63 -16.06
CA GLY A 64 -2.69 -6.14 -16.34
C GLY A 64 -3.77 -5.54 -15.47
N GLY A 65 -3.64 -4.25 -15.12
CA GLY A 65 -4.62 -3.55 -14.26
C GLY A 65 -4.46 -3.82 -12.77
N VAL A 66 -3.53 -4.68 -12.39
CA VAL A 66 -3.24 -4.95 -10.98
C VAL A 66 -1.97 -4.20 -10.60
N TRP A 67 -2.03 -3.41 -9.52
CA TRP A 67 -0.88 -2.66 -9.04
C TRP A 67 -0.37 -3.23 -7.72
N ARG A 68 0.93 -3.08 -7.51
CA ARG A 68 1.59 -3.42 -6.25
C ARG A 68 2.36 -2.20 -5.77
N ILE A 69 2.11 -1.82 -4.54
CA ILE A 69 2.76 -0.68 -3.91
C ILE A 69 3.53 -1.21 -2.70
N ARG A 70 4.82 -0.94 -2.67
CA ARG A 70 5.69 -1.36 -1.55
C ARG A 70 6.11 -0.15 -0.77
N ILE A 71 5.89 -0.20 0.53
CA ILE A 71 6.10 0.91 1.45
C ILE A 71 7.02 0.41 2.57
N ARG A 72 8.01 1.22 2.89
CA ARG A 72 8.90 0.95 4.02
C ARG A 72 8.50 1.85 5.18
N ARG A 73 8.25 1.24 6.32
CA ARG A 73 7.95 1.97 7.53
C ARG A 73 9.21 2.49 8.24
#